data_f34dd2dcba3e6544ade4ed2b85c85002
#
_entry.id   f34dd2dcba3e6544ade4ed2b85c85002
#
_cell.length_a   1.000
_cell.length_b   1.000
_cell.length_c   1.000
_cell.angle_alpha   90.00
_cell.angle_beta   90.00
_cell.angle_gamma   90.00
#
_symmetry.space_group_name_H-M   'P 1'
#
loop_
_entity.id
_entity.type
_entity.pdbx_description
1 polymer ?
#
loop_
_entity_poly.entity_id
_entity_poly.type
_entity_poly.pdbx_seq_one_letter_code
_entity_poly.pdbx_strand_id
1 'polypeptide(L)'
;MLMSNEYARVDRISDAIRKELALLIRESVRDPRIGMVNINDVELSRDFNTCKVYIGFVDSRTDGDIAEAMIALGRAAGYLRRLLAARIKLRSTPRLSFFHDDSANEGMRLEALIEDALTKDRLSNEKRGSESG
;
A
#
# COMPACT_ATOMS: atom_id res chain seq x y z
N MET A 1 -14.00 9.00 24.87
CA MET A 1 -14.89 7.89 24.63
C MET A 1 -15.46 7.89 23.22
N LEU A 2 -15.98 9.01 22.77
CA LEU A 2 -16.48 9.12 21.40
C LEU A 2 -15.37 8.88 20.39
N MET A 3 -14.17 9.37 20.66
CA MET A 3 -13.01 9.14 19.79
C MET A 3 -12.64 7.67 19.70
N SER A 4 -12.80 6.93 20.80
CA SER A 4 -12.53 5.51 20.82
C SER A 4 -13.44 4.74 19.86
N ASN A 5 -14.70 5.14 19.79
CA ASN A 5 -15.66 4.51 18.91
C ASN A 5 -15.35 4.76 17.44
N GLU A 6 -14.90 5.96 17.13
CA GLU A 6 -14.51 6.30 15.77
C GLU A 6 -13.27 5.52 15.35
N TYR A 7 -12.26 5.43 16.22
CA TYR A 7 -11.06 4.66 15.93
C TYR A 7 -11.40 3.18 15.75
N ALA A 8 -12.23 2.63 16.63
CA ALA A 8 -12.60 1.23 16.54
C ALA A 8 -13.33 0.94 15.23
N ARG A 9 -14.16 1.86 14.78
CA ARG A 9 -14.90 1.71 13.53
C ARG A 9 -13.96 1.77 12.34
N VAL A 10 -13.06 2.74 12.32
CA VAL A 10 -12.07 2.89 11.25
C VAL A 10 -11.19 1.66 11.20
N ASP A 11 -10.74 1.16 12.36
CA ASP A 11 -9.90 -0.01 12.42
C ASP A 11 -10.59 -1.25 11.88
N ARG A 12 -11.86 -1.44 12.22
CA ARG A 12 -12.61 -2.60 11.74
C ARG A 12 -12.81 -2.55 10.24
N ILE A 13 -13.11 -1.38 9.71
CA ILE A 13 -13.31 -1.23 8.27
C ILE A 13 -11.98 -1.40 7.56
N SER A 14 -10.92 -0.82 8.09
CA SER A 14 -9.57 -0.98 7.51
C SER A 14 -9.15 -2.44 7.48
N ASP A 15 -9.41 -3.18 8.54
CA ASP A 15 -9.07 -4.59 8.62
C ASP A 15 -9.88 -5.41 7.61
N ALA A 16 -11.16 -5.09 7.46
CA ALA A 16 -12.01 -5.75 6.47
C ALA A 16 -11.51 -5.46 5.06
N ILE A 17 -11.15 -4.22 4.78
CA ILE A 17 -10.59 -3.83 3.48
C ILE A 17 -9.31 -4.59 3.22
N ARG A 18 -8.42 -4.66 4.20
CA ARG A 18 -7.14 -5.35 4.05
C ARG A 18 -7.35 -6.81 3.68
N LYS A 19 -8.23 -7.50 4.39
CA LYS A 19 -8.50 -8.92 4.15
C LYS A 19 -9.11 -9.17 2.78
N GLU A 20 -10.14 -8.40 2.44
CA GLU A 20 -10.81 -8.58 1.16
C GLU A 20 -9.92 -8.20 0.00
N LEU A 21 -9.18 -7.12 0.15
CA LEU A 21 -8.30 -6.65 -0.91
C LEU A 21 -7.16 -7.63 -1.20
N ALA A 22 -6.62 -8.27 -0.15
CA ALA A 22 -5.60 -9.29 -0.32
C ALA A 22 -6.12 -10.45 -1.16
N LEU A 23 -7.35 -10.89 -0.89
CA LEU A 23 -7.99 -11.93 -1.67
C LEU A 23 -8.25 -11.50 -3.10
N LEU A 24 -8.75 -10.29 -3.29
CA LEU A 24 -9.06 -9.76 -4.61
C LEU A 24 -7.83 -9.62 -5.49
N ILE A 25 -6.73 -9.16 -4.93
CA ILE A 25 -5.50 -9.06 -5.70
C ILE A 25 -5.04 -10.43 -6.14
N ARG A 26 -5.08 -11.40 -5.23
CA ARG A 26 -4.66 -12.76 -5.54
C ARG A 26 -5.55 -13.43 -6.57
N GLU A 27 -6.86 -13.26 -6.43
CA GLU A 27 -7.84 -13.99 -7.25
C GLU A 27 -8.16 -13.29 -8.56
N SER A 28 -8.16 -11.98 -8.57
CA SER A 28 -8.74 -11.21 -9.67
C SER A 28 -7.72 -10.44 -10.51
N VAL A 29 -6.56 -10.15 -9.96
CA VAL A 29 -5.54 -9.43 -10.72
C VAL A 29 -4.49 -10.43 -11.18
N ARG A 30 -4.50 -10.70 -12.47
CA ARG A 30 -3.60 -11.69 -13.07
C ARG A 30 -2.55 -11.01 -13.93
N ASP A 31 -1.72 -10.22 -13.25
CA ASP A 31 -0.61 -9.55 -13.90
C ASP A 31 0.68 -10.13 -13.35
N PRO A 32 1.49 -10.80 -14.18
CA PRO A 32 2.73 -11.43 -13.70
C PRO A 32 3.72 -10.43 -13.09
N ARG A 33 3.60 -9.15 -13.43
CA ARG A 33 4.48 -8.14 -12.84
C ARG A 33 4.20 -7.94 -11.35
N ILE A 34 2.96 -8.15 -10.94
CA ILE A 34 2.57 -8.00 -9.54
C ILE A 34 3.03 -9.20 -8.73
N GLY A 35 2.77 -10.41 -9.23
CA GLY A 35 3.17 -11.63 -8.55
C GLY A 35 2.56 -11.75 -7.16
N MET A 36 3.32 -12.28 -6.22
CA MET A 36 2.85 -12.50 -4.85
C MET A 36 3.14 -11.28 -3.99
N VAL A 37 2.09 -10.64 -3.54
CA VAL A 37 2.19 -9.46 -2.69
C VAL A 37 1.52 -9.69 -1.35
N ASN A 38 2.00 -8.97 -0.36
CA ASN A 38 1.34 -8.87 0.94
C ASN A 38 0.84 -7.46 1.12
N ILE A 39 -0.32 -7.33 1.75
CA ILE A 39 -0.77 -6.04 2.21
C ILE A 39 -0.31 -5.89 3.65
N ASN A 40 0.69 -5.07 3.86
CA ASN A 40 1.28 -4.89 5.17
C ASN A 40 0.44 -4.00 6.06
N ASP A 41 -0.20 -3.02 5.47
CA ASP A 41 -1.03 -2.10 6.23
C ASP A 41 -2.01 -1.40 5.31
N VAL A 42 -3.07 -0.89 5.90
CA VAL A 42 -4.11 -0.12 5.22
C VAL A 42 -4.42 1.09 6.07
N GLU A 43 -4.40 2.25 5.47
CA GLU A 43 -4.66 3.50 6.17
C GLU A 43 -5.86 4.19 5.54
N LEU A 44 -6.99 4.11 6.23
CA LEU A 44 -8.25 4.66 5.76
C LEU A 44 -8.41 6.09 6.30
N SER A 45 -8.77 7.02 5.43
CA SER A 45 -9.03 8.40 5.86
C SER A 45 -10.30 8.46 6.71
N ARG A 46 -10.39 9.49 7.55
CA ARG A 46 -11.52 9.65 8.46
C ARG A 46 -12.85 9.79 7.74
N ASP A 47 -12.83 10.41 6.59
CA ASP A 47 -14.03 10.58 5.77
C ASP A 47 -14.33 9.38 4.89
N PHE A 48 -13.51 8.34 4.99
CA PHE A 48 -13.62 7.10 4.21
C PHE A 48 -13.51 7.30 2.69
N ASN A 49 -12.96 8.42 2.26
CA ASN A 49 -12.84 8.70 0.83
C ASN A 49 -11.59 8.13 0.20
N THR A 50 -10.52 7.97 0.98
CA THR A 50 -9.25 7.46 0.47
C THR A 50 -8.71 6.37 1.38
N CYS A 51 -8.02 5.43 0.76
CA CYS A 51 -7.40 4.32 1.46
C CYS A 51 -6.00 4.13 0.90
N LYS A 52 -4.99 4.28 1.75
CA LYS A 52 -3.61 4.01 1.39
C LYS A 52 -3.30 2.56 1.71
N VAL A 53 -2.82 1.85 0.72
CA VAL A 53 -2.54 0.42 0.84
C VAL A 53 -1.03 0.22 0.71
N TYR A 54 -0.43 -0.31 1.75
CA TYR A 54 1.01 -0.52 1.80
C TYR A 54 1.34 -1.96 1.42
N ILE A 55 2.10 -2.10 0.35
CA ILE A 55 2.36 -3.39 -0.29
C ILE A 55 3.78 -3.85 -0.02
N GLY A 56 3.92 -5.10 0.39
CA GLY A 56 5.20 -5.78 0.46
C GLY A 56 5.25 -6.91 -0.56
N PHE A 57 6.45 -7.26 -1.00
CA PHE A 57 6.61 -8.37 -1.93
C PHE A 57 7.24 -9.54 -1.19
N VAL A 58 6.74 -10.73 -1.50
CA VAL A 58 7.21 -11.96 -0.84
C VAL A 58 8.60 -12.33 -1.31
N ASP A 59 8.87 -12.12 -2.59
CA ASP A 59 10.14 -12.47 -3.21
C ASP A 59 11.08 -11.27 -3.29
N SER A 60 12.35 -11.55 -3.54
CA SER A 60 13.33 -10.49 -3.77
C SER A 60 13.17 -9.94 -5.16
N ARG A 61 13.18 -8.62 -5.27
CA ARG A 61 12.99 -7.94 -6.56
C ARG A 61 13.94 -6.78 -6.68
N THR A 62 14.26 -6.44 -7.92
CA THR A 62 14.99 -5.23 -8.21
C THR A 62 14.07 -4.03 -8.04
N ASP A 63 14.66 -2.85 -7.90
CA ASP A 63 13.87 -1.62 -7.83
C ASP A 63 13.01 -1.42 -9.08
N GLY A 64 13.52 -1.83 -10.23
CA GLY A 64 12.74 -1.77 -11.47
C GLY A 64 11.54 -2.68 -11.45
N ASP A 65 11.70 -3.90 -10.93
CA ASP A 65 10.59 -4.84 -10.82
C ASP A 65 9.52 -4.32 -9.87
N ILE A 66 9.95 -3.73 -8.76
CA ILE A 66 9.03 -3.14 -7.80
C ILE A 66 8.26 -1.99 -8.45
N ALA A 67 8.95 -1.12 -9.17
CA ALA A 67 8.31 0.01 -9.84
C ALA A 67 7.26 -0.48 -10.84
N GLU A 68 7.57 -1.49 -11.63
CA GLU A 68 6.63 -2.05 -12.59
C GLU A 68 5.40 -2.64 -11.89
N ALA A 69 5.62 -3.36 -10.80
CA ALA A 69 4.53 -3.95 -10.03
C ALA A 69 3.63 -2.86 -9.45
N MET A 70 4.22 -1.80 -8.92
CA MET A 70 3.45 -0.71 -8.35
C MET A 70 2.64 0.05 -9.41
N ILE A 71 3.20 0.22 -10.60
CA ILE A 71 2.46 0.81 -11.72
C ILE A 71 1.27 -0.09 -12.09
N ALA A 72 1.49 -1.39 -12.17
CA ALA A 72 0.42 -2.33 -12.49
C ALA A 72 -0.69 -2.31 -11.44
N LEU A 73 -0.34 -2.26 -10.16
CA LEU A 73 -1.33 -2.14 -9.09
C LEU A 73 -2.11 -0.84 -9.20
N GLY A 74 -1.42 0.26 -9.49
CA GLY A 74 -2.06 1.55 -9.68
C GLY A 74 -3.09 1.53 -10.81
N ARG A 75 -2.77 0.84 -11.89
CA ARG A 75 -3.70 0.69 -13.01
C ARG A 75 -4.90 -0.18 -12.65
N ALA A 76 -4.70 -1.14 -11.75
CA ALA A 76 -5.77 -2.02 -11.30
C ALA A 76 -6.63 -1.40 -10.19
N ALA A 77 -6.24 -0.25 -9.66
CA ALA A 77 -6.90 0.34 -8.50
C ALA A 77 -8.40 0.56 -8.70
N GLY A 78 -8.79 1.09 -9.85
CA GLY A 78 -10.20 1.31 -10.13
C GLY A 78 -11.01 0.03 -10.22
N TYR A 79 -10.43 -0.99 -10.84
CA TYR A 79 -11.05 -2.30 -10.93
C TYR A 79 -11.19 -2.94 -9.54
N LEU A 80 -10.11 -2.89 -8.76
CA LEU A 80 -10.13 -3.43 -7.39
C LEU A 80 -11.14 -2.69 -6.53
N ARG A 81 -11.26 -1.39 -6.70
CA ARG A 81 -12.25 -0.60 -5.97
C ARG A 81 -13.67 -1.08 -6.24
N ARG A 82 -13.97 -1.35 -7.50
CA ARG A 82 -15.29 -1.86 -7.88
C ARG A 82 -15.56 -3.23 -7.27
N LEU A 83 -14.58 -4.12 -7.30
CA LEU A 83 -14.72 -5.43 -6.68
C LEU A 83 -14.87 -5.33 -5.18
N LEU A 84 -14.12 -4.43 -4.57
CA LEU A 84 -14.20 -4.22 -3.13
C LEU A 84 -15.57 -3.70 -2.73
N ALA A 85 -16.16 -2.82 -3.54
CA ALA A 85 -17.50 -2.29 -3.29
C ALA A 85 -18.55 -3.40 -3.24
N ALA A 86 -18.36 -4.45 -4.03
CA ALA A 86 -19.27 -5.59 -4.02
C ALA A 86 -19.09 -6.47 -2.78
N ARG A 87 -17.89 -6.45 -2.20
CA ARG A 87 -17.57 -7.32 -1.05
C ARG A 87 -17.85 -6.66 0.28
N ILE A 88 -17.61 -5.37 0.39
CA ILE A 88 -17.81 -4.61 1.63
C ILE A 88 -18.82 -3.53 1.35
N LYS A 89 -19.94 -3.62 2.05
CA LYS A 89 -21.01 -2.63 1.88
C LYS A 89 -20.72 -1.40 2.72
N LEU A 90 -20.15 -0.41 2.07
CA LEU A 90 -19.89 0.87 2.68
C LEU A 90 -20.76 1.92 1.98
N ARG A 91 -21.01 3.01 2.68
CA ARG A 91 -21.76 4.13 2.08
C ARG A 91 -21.04 4.61 0.82
N SER A 92 -19.74 4.65 0.89
CA SER A 92 -18.89 5.04 -0.21
C SER A 92 -17.64 4.20 -0.14
N THR A 93 -17.23 3.61 -1.27
CA THR A 93 -16.02 2.83 -1.33
C THR A 93 -14.83 3.76 -1.52
N PRO A 94 -13.80 3.66 -0.67
CA PRO A 94 -12.68 4.59 -0.75
C PRO A 94 -11.86 4.38 -2.02
N ARG A 95 -11.23 5.46 -2.45
CA ARG A 95 -10.27 5.40 -3.54
C ARG A 95 -8.99 4.73 -3.03
N LEU A 96 -8.50 3.76 -3.77
CA LEU A 96 -7.31 3.01 -3.39
C LEU A 96 -6.05 3.66 -3.96
N SER A 97 -5.02 3.77 -3.13
CA SER A 97 -3.69 4.21 -3.54
C SER A 97 -2.69 3.22 -2.99
N PHE A 98 -1.79 2.74 -3.84
CA PHE A 98 -0.84 1.71 -3.46
C PHE A 98 0.55 2.31 -3.26
N PHE A 99 1.20 1.91 -2.18
CA PHE A 99 2.54 2.35 -1.84
C PHE A 99 3.39 1.15 -1.50
N HIS A 100 4.64 1.15 -1.94
CA HIS A 100 5.56 0.09 -1.58
C HIS A 100 6.03 0.31 -0.14
N ASP A 101 5.84 -0.70 0.68
CA ASP A 101 6.27 -0.68 2.07
C ASP A 101 7.47 -1.59 2.23
N ASP A 102 8.60 -1.01 2.54
CA ASP A 102 9.85 -1.71 2.70
C ASP A 102 10.17 -1.99 4.17
N SER A 103 9.16 -1.93 5.03
CA SER A 103 9.37 -2.06 6.47
C SER A 103 9.98 -3.40 6.88
N ALA A 104 9.75 -4.47 6.11
CA ALA A 104 10.33 -5.76 6.39
C ALA A 104 11.86 -5.73 6.35
N ASN A 105 12.43 -4.83 5.54
CA ASN A 105 13.88 -4.68 5.41
C ASN A 105 14.40 -3.49 6.20
N GLU A 106 13.52 -2.79 6.90
CA GLU A 106 13.86 -1.55 7.58
C GLU A 106 14.95 -1.75 8.64
N GLY A 107 14.86 -2.84 9.37
CA GLY A 107 15.85 -3.15 10.40
C GLY A 107 17.25 -3.31 9.81
N MET A 108 17.35 -3.91 8.65
CA MET A 108 18.63 -4.08 7.98
C MET A 108 19.16 -2.77 7.39
N ARG A 109 18.27 -1.88 7.01
CA ARG A 109 18.62 -0.63 6.36
C ARG A 109 18.91 0.50 7.34
N LEU A 110 18.37 0.42 8.53
CA LEU A 110 18.53 1.48 9.52
C LEU A 110 19.98 1.78 9.84
N GLU A 111 20.79 0.76 10.02
CA GLU A 111 22.20 0.95 10.32
C GLU A 111 22.92 1.65 9.20
N ALA A 112 22.69 1.25 7.97
CA ALA A 112 23.26 1.89 6.81
C ALA A 112 22.79 3.32 6.66
N LEU A 113 21.52 3.57 6.96
CA LEU A 113 20.96 4.92 6.88
C LEU A 113 21.57 5.86 7.92
N ILE A 114 21.85 5.36 9.10
CA ILE A 114 22.46 6.16 10.15
C ILE A 114 23.85 6.65 9.71
N GLU A 115 24.62 5.77 9.09
CA GLU A 115 25.97 6.13 8.64
C GLU A 115 25.95 7.13 7.51
N ASP A 116 25.05 6.97 6.57
CA ASP A 116 24.98 7.81 5.37
C ASP A 116 23.88 8.85 5.41
N ALA A 117 23.31 9.08 6.58
CA ALA A 117 22.09 9.87 6.70
C ALA A 117 22.13 11.19 5.95
N LEU A 118 23.19 11.97 6.12
CA LEU A 118 23.26 13.29 5.51
C LEU A 118 23.47 13.23 4.00
N THR A 119 24.31 12.33 3.56
CA THR A 119 24.57 12.17 2.11
C THR A 119 23.34 11.63 1.42
N LYS A 120 22.72 10.61 2.01
CA LYS A 120 21.52 10.01 1.43
C LYS A 120 20.32 10.94 1.46
N ASP A 121 20.21 11.77 2.45
CA ASP A 121 19.11 12.72 2.51
C ASP A 121 19.14 13.65 1.30
N ARG A 122 20.30 14.15 0.93
CA ARG A 122 20.38 15.02 -0.23
C ARG A 122 20.05 14.28 -1.51
N LEU A 123 20.61 13.10 -1.69
CA LEU A 123 20.34 12.28 -2.86
C LEU A 123 18.89 11.83 -2.91
N SER A 124 18.34 11.46 -1.78
CA SER A 124 16.94 11.02 -1.71
C SER A 124 15.99 12.13 -2.07
N ASN A 125 16.26 13.35 -1.64
CA ASN A 125 15.40 14.48 -1.96
C ASN A 125 15.36 14.74 -3.45
N GLU A 126 16.50 14.66 -4.12
CA GLU A 126 16.55 14.81 -5.56
C GLU A 126 15.81 13.68 -6.26
N LYS A 127 16.03 12.46 -5.83
CA LYS A 127 15.37 11.31 -6.42
C LYS A 127 13.88 11.30 -6.18
N ARG A 128 13.45 11.72 -5.02
CA ARG A 128 12.02 11.77 -4.73
C ARG A 128 11.30 12.76 -5.61
N GLY A 129 11.97 13.84 -5.96
CA GLY A 129 11.40 14.79 -6.89
C GLY A 129 11.10 14.16 -8.23
N SER A 130 11.86 13.16 -8.65
CA SER A 130 11.67 12.49 -9.94
C SER A 130 10.90 11.20 -9.84
N GLU A 131 10.99 10.49 -8.72
CA GLU A 131 10.43 9.16 -8.60
C GLU A 131 9.08 9.09 -7.91
N SER A 132 8.78 10.04 -7.10
CA SER A 132 7.58 9.99 -6.28
C SER A 132 6.32 10.36 -7.04
N GLY A 133 6.39 10.23 -8.32
CA GLY A 133 5.19 10.40 -9.13
C GLY A 133 4.14 9.37 -8.78
#